data_3bc9d73564892ec9e7c00bca35ed6479
#
_entry.id   3bc9d73564892ec9e7c00bca35ed6479
#
_cell.length_a   1.000
_cell.length_b   1.000
_cell.length_c   1.000
_cell.angle_alpha   90.00
_cell.angle_beta   90.00
_cell.angle_gamma   90.00
#
_symmetry.space_group_name_H-M   'P 1'
#
loop_
_entity.id
_entity.type
_entity.pdbx_description
1 polymer ?
#
loop_
_entity_poly.entity_id
_entity_poly.type
_entity_poly.pdbx_seq_one_letter_code
_entity_poly.pdbx_strand_id
1 'polypeptide(L)'
;DTKSSLITIENNELLIDVAKKHIIDPRIEFVLADAYDWLKNYKGEKFDFIFADAMPGKYDLFEETIAILKKGGFYIIDDMLAQPNWPAGHDEKVNDFIQTLEERTDLLLTKLNWSTGIILVSKI
;
A
#
# COMPACT_ATOMS: atom_id res chain seq x y z
N ASP A 1 -11.23 -16.72 -2.16
CA ASP A 1 -11.44 -17.15 -3.54
C ASP A 1 -10.23 -17.94 -4.01
N THR A 2 -10.47 -19.12 -4.63
CA THR A 2 -9.38 -20.00 -5.13
C THR A 2 -8.66 -19.43 -6.36
N LYS A 3 -9.18 -18.38 -6.97
CA LYS A 3 -8.62 -17.71 -8.14
C LYS A 3 -7.84 -16.44 -7.80
N SER A 4 -7.85 -16.02 -6.54
CA SER A 4 -7.10 -14.84 -6.10
C SER A 4 -5.61 -15.15 -6.05
N SER A 5 -4.77 -14.18 -6.38
CA SER A 5 -3.33 -14.20 -6.17
C SER A 5 -2.90 -12.98 -5.35
N LEU A 6 -1.77 -13.07 -4.70
CA LEU A 6 -1.20 -12.01 -3.89
C LEU A 6 0.28 -11.87 -4.20
N ILE A 7 0.75 -10.65 -4.38
CA ILE A 7 2.17 -10.31 -4.44
C ILE A 7 2.51 -9.55 -3.17
N THR A 8 3.52 -9.99 -2.44
CA THR A 8 4.06 -9.27 -1.29
C THR A 8 5.53 -8.93 -1.55
N ILE A 9 5.91 -7.67 -1.24
CA ILE A 9 7.25 -7.14 -1.53
C ILE A 9 7.92 -6.83 -0.21
N GLU A 10 9.13 -7.29 -0.05
CA GLU A 10 9.95 -7.08 1.14
C GLU A 10 11.42 -6.98 0.70
N ASN A 11 12.17 -6.05 1.25
CA ASN A 11 13.58 -5.86 0.94
C ASN A 11 14.53 -6.61 1.89
N ASN A 12 14.01 -7.22 2.94
CA ASN A 12 14.76 -7.99 3.91
C ASN A 12 14.57 -9.49 3.68
N GLU A 13 15.63 -10.15 3.20
CA GLU A 13 15.63 -11.59 2.92
C GLU A 13 15.24 -12.44 4.13
N LEU A 14 15.69 -12.05 5.33
CA LEU A 14 15.38 -12.80 6.55
C LEU A 14 13.88 -12.78 6.87
N LEU A 15 13.21 -11.64 6.62
CA LEU A 15 11.75 -11.52 6.83
C LEU A 15 10.98 -12.34 5.80
N ILE A 16 11.41 -12.36 4.55
CA ILE A 16 10.83 -13.24 3.52
C ILE A 16 10.97 -14.70 3.91
N ASP A 17 12.13 -15.11 4.38
CA ASP A 17 12.38 -16.49 4.80
C ASP A 17 11.50 -16.90 5.96
N VAL A 18 11.30 -16.01 6.94
CA VAL A 18 10.36 -16.24 8.04
C VAL A 18 8.94 -16.36 7.52
N ALA A 19 8.51 -15.44 6.65
CA ALA A 19 7.16 -15.48 6.09
C ALA A 19 6.90 -16.78 5.31
N LYS A 20 7.81 -17.20 4.45
CA LYS A 20 7.71 -18.44 3.67
C LYS A 20 7.66 -19.72 4.54
N LYS A 21 8.27 -19.70 5.73
CA LYS A 21 8.19 -20.82 6.68
C LYS A 21 6.81 -20.99 7.31
N HIS A 22 6.08 -19.89 7.47
CA HIS A 22 4.81 -19.86 8.18
C HIS A 22 3.59 -19.77 7.26
N ILE A 23 3.78 -19.25 6.05
CA ILE A 23 2.70 -19.06 5.08
C ILE A 23 2.99 -19.92 3.86
N ILE A 24 2.30 -21.07 3.78
CA ILE A 24 2.42 -22.02 2.67
C ILE A 24 1.13 -21.94 1.84
N ASP A 25 1.11 -21.01 0.88
CA ASP A 25 -0.01 -20.85 -0.04
C ASP A 25 0.54 -20.58 -1.45
N PRO A 26 0.26 -21.43 -2.46
CA PRO A 26 0.79 -21.26 -3.81
C PRO A 26 0.28 -20.02 -4.54
N ARG A 27 -0.71 -19.33 -3.99
CA ARG A 27 -1.25 -18.08 -4.55
C ARG A 27 -0.43 -16.86 -4.15
N ILE A 28 0.53 -17.00 -3.22
CA ILE A 28 1.34 -15.90 -2.71
C ILE A 28 2.70 -15.93 -3.38
N GLU A 29 3.01 -14.85 -4.07
CA GLU A 29 4.33 -14.54 -4.60
C GLU A 29 5.07 -13.64 -3.62
N PHE A 30 6.18 -14.14 -3.06
CA PHE A 30 7.08 -13.37 -2.20
C PHE A 30 8.21 -12.79 -3.05
N VAL A 31 8.24 -11.48 -3.19
CA VAL A 31 9.23 -10.75 -3.98
C VAL A 31 10.26 -10.10 -3.08
N LEU A 32 11.51 -10.55 -3.17
CA LEU A 32 12.64 -9.87 -2.53
C LEU A 32 13.09 -8.71 -3.43
N ALA A 33 12.66 -7.50 -3.10
CA ALA A 33 12.98 -6.32 -3.87
C ALA A 33 12.82 -5.04 -3.03
N ASP A 34 13.50 -3.98 -3.44
CA ASP A 34 13.15 -2.63 -3.02
C ASP A 34 11.82 -2.22 -3.66
N ALA A 35 10.86 -1.78 -2.85
CA ALA A 35 9.53 -1.43 -3.33
C ALA A 35 9.52 -0.19 -4.22
N TYR A 36 10.48 0.74 -4.08
CA TYR A 36 10.63 1.87 -5.00
C TYR A 36 10.98 1.39 -6.42
N ASP A 37 11.94 0.48 -6.52
CA ASP A 37 12.37 -0.06 -7.80
C ASP A 37 11.28 -0.96 -8.41
N TRP A 38 10.62 -1.75 -7.57
CA TRP A 38 9.55 -2.61 -8.02
C TRP A 38 8.37 -1.83 -8.60
N LEU A 39 7.86 -0.81 -7.88
CA LEU A 39 6.74 0.02 -8.35
C LEU A 39 7.06 0.76 -9.65
N LYS A 40 8.25 1.36 -9.76
CA LYS A 40 8.68 2.07 -10.99
C LYS A 40 8.74 1.15 -12.21
N ASN A 41 9.10 -0.12 -12.01
CA ASN A 41 9.35 -1.06 -13.09
C ASN A 41 8.19 -2.03 -13.33
N TYR A 42 7.16 -2.03 -12.49
CA TYR A 42 6.04 -2.94 -12.63
C TYR A 42 5.29 -2.73 -13.95
N LYS A 43 5.16 -3.81 -14.73
CA LYS A 43 4.49 -3.83 -16.05
C LYS A 43 3.44 -4.94 -16.14
N GLY A 44 3.10 -5.56 -14.99
CA GLY A 44 2.11 -6.62 -14.92
C GLY A 44 0.66 -6.13 -15.01
N GLU A 45 -0.26 -7.01 -14.72
CA GLU A 45 -1.69 -6.69 -14.65
C GLU A 45 -2.01 -5.79 -13.47
N LYS A 46 -3.07 -4.99 -13.60
CA LYS A 46 -3.54 -4.14 -12.51
C LYS A 46 -4.17 -4.97 -11.40
N PHE A 47 -4.08 -4.44 -10.18
CA PHE A 47 -4.58 -5.06 -8.97
C PHE A 47 -6.03 -4.65 -8.68
N ASP A 48 -6.80 -5.58 -8.13
CA ASP A 48 -8.13 -5.29 -7.56
C ASP A 48 -8.03 -4.68 -6.17
N PHE A 49 -6.90 -4.96 -5.48
CA PHE A 49 -6.66 -4.54 -4.11
C PHE A 49 -5.16 -4.25 -3.90
N ILE A 50 -4.85 -3.13 -3.24
CA ILE A 50 -3.49 -2.78 -2.81
C ILE A 50 -3.54 -2.42 -1.33
N PHE A 51 -2.62 -2.96 -0.55
CA PHE A 51 -2.35 -2.57 0.84
C PHE A 51 -1.00 -1.86 0.92
N ALA A 52 -0.98 -0.64 1.45
CA ALA A 52 0.22 0.15 1.59
C ALA A 52 0.51 0.45 3.07
N ASP A 53 1.61 -0.12 3.54
CA ASP A 53 2.14 0.04 4.90
C ASP A 53 3.62 0.41 4.90
N ALA A 54 4.11 0.98 3.80
CA ALA A 54 5.48 1.42 3.62
C ALA A 54 5.52 2.82 2.98
N MET A 55 6.69 3.48 2.99
CA MET A 55 6.87 4.79 2.36
C MET A 55 6.57 4.76 0.85
N PRO A 56 7.15 3.82 0.07
CA PRO A 56 6.75 3.66 -1.33
C PRO A 56 5.35 3.08 -1.45
N GLY A 57 4.61 3.62 -2.39
CA GLY A 57 3.20 3.26 -2.61
C GLY A 57 2.23 4.04 -1.72
N LYS A 58 2.73 4.86 -0.82
CA LYS A 58 1.99 5.72 0.10
C LYS A 58 2.38 7.17 -0.16
N TYR A 59 3.35 7.70 0.57
CA TYR A 59 3.81 9.08 0.39
C TYR A 59 4.64 9.26 -0.89
N ASP A 60 5.39 8.24 -1.25
CA ASP A 60 6.24 8.23 -2.43
C ASP A 60 5.68 7.25 -3.47
N LEU A 61 5.74 7.58 -4.74
CA LEU A 61 5.21 6.77 -5.86
C LEU A 61 3.70 6.48 -5.76
N PHE A 62 2.95 7.42 -5.19
CA PHE A 62 1.50 7.30 -5.08
C PHE A 62 0.82 7.20 -6.45
N GLU A 63 1.23 8.02 -7.42
CA GLU A 63 0.65 8.01 -8.78
C GLU A 63 0.92 6.68 -9.49
N GLU A 64 2.12 6.11 -9.33
CA GLU A 64 2.47 4.80 -9.86
C GLU A 64 1.59 3.71 -9.22
N THR A 65 1.35 3.82 -7.91
CA THR A 65 0.49 2.89 -7.18
C THR A 65 -0.96 2.97 -7.65
N ILE A 66 -1.50 4.17 -7.79
CA ILE A 66 -2.85 4.37 -8.32
C ILE A 66 -2.95 3.94 -9.79
N ALA A 67 -1.89 4.10 -10.59
CA ALA A 67 -1.88 3.68 -11.99
C ALA A 67 -2.06 2.16 -12.14
N ILE A 68 -1.52 1.36 -11.22
CA ILE A 68 -1.64 -0.11 -11.21
C ILE A 68 -2.88 -0.63 -10.47
N LEU A 69 -3.70 0.24 -9.89
CA LEU A 69 -5.00 -0.12 -9.33
C LEU A 69 -6.07 -0.11 -10.43
N LYS A 70 -6.93 -1.12 -10.47
CA LYS A 70 -8.10 -1.15 -11.37
C LYS A 70 -9.14 -0.11 -10.96
N LYS A 71 -9.98 0.31 -11.92
CA LYS A 71 -11.24 1.00 -11.60
C LYS A 71 -12.14 0.07 -10.78
N GLY A 72 -12.75 0.61 -9.73
CA GLY A 72 -13.50 -0.16 -8.73
C GLY A 72 -12.62 -0.92 -7.74
N GLY A 73 -11.31 -0.85 -7.90
CA GLY A 73 -10.35 -1.45 -6.98
C GLY A 73 -10.22 -0.67 -5.67
N PHE A 74 -9.73 -1.35 -4.64
CA PHE A 74 -9.52 -0.79 -3.31
C PHE A 74 -8.03 -0.62 -3.02
N TYR A 75 -7.70 0.52 -2.43
CA TYR A 75 -6.38 0.82 -1.90
C TYR A 75 -6.52 1.15 -0.41
N ILE A 76 -5.92 0.33 0.43
CA ILE A 76 -5.91 0.54 1.88
C ILE A 76 -4.56 1.10 2.29
N ILE A 77 -4.60 2.18 3.06
CA ILE A 77 -3.42 2.89 3.57
C ILE A 77 -3.45 2.82 5.08
N ASP A 78 -2.41 2.26 5.67
CA ASP A 78 -2.26 2.15 7.12
C ASP A 78 -1.43 3.30 7.71
N ASP A 79 -1.42 3.42 9.04
CA ASP A 79 -0.67 4.43 9.80
C ASP A 79 -1.00 5.89 9.40
N MET A 80 -2.29 6.22 9.38
CA MET A 80 -2.76 7.55 8.95
C MET A 80 -3.25 8.43 10.12
N LEU A 81 -3.05 8.00 11.38
CA LEU A 81 -3.26 8.80 12.59
C LEU A 81 -1.95 8.99 13.33
N ALA A 82 -1.75 10.19 13.88
CA ALA A 82 -0.53 10.54 14.61
C ALA A 82 -0.18 9.52 15.69
N GLN A 83 1.06 9.05 15.69
CA GLN A 83 1.58 8.08 16.66
C GLN A 83 2.69 8.72 17.50
N PRO A 84 2.80 8.38 18.82
CA PRO A 84 3.81 8.96 19.70
C PRO A 84 5.27 8.66 19.29
N ASN A 85 5.48 7.62 18.51
CA ASN A 85 6.80 7.18 18.04
C ASN A 85 7.20 7.72 16.67
N TRP A 86 6.38 8.57 16.06
CA TRP A 86 6.72 9.17 14.79
C TRP A 86 7.87 10.18 14.92
N PRO A 87 8.76 10.24 13.94
CA PRO A 87 9.78 11.29 13.89
C PRO A 87 9.13 12.66 13.67
N ALA A 88 9.82 13.72 14.10
CA ALA A 88 9.36 15.09 13.90
C ALA A 88 9.06 15.40 12.42
N GLY A 89 7.91 16.03 12.17
CA GLY A 89 7.45 16.37 10.82
C GLY A 89 6.76 15.25 10.06
N HIS A 90 6.64 14.05 10.63
CA HIS A 90 5.93 12.95 9.95
C HIS A 90 4.42 13.19 9.91
N ASP A 91 3.87 13.82 10.94
CA ASP A 91 2.47 14.23 10.99
C ASP A 91 2.11 15.25 9.90
N GLU A 92 3.00 16.20 9.62
CA GLU A 92 2.83 17.13 8.49
C GLU A 92 2.78 16.36 7.16
N LYS A 93 3.71 15.44 6.95
CA LYS A 93 3.75 14.60 5.74
C LYS A 93 2.46 13.79 5.56
N VAL A 94 1.92 13.24 6.65
CA VAL A 94 0.64 12.50 6.63
C VAL A 94 -0.52 13.43 6.25
N ASN A 95 -0.59 14.61 6.85
CA ASN A 95 -1.64 15.59 6.58
C ASN A 95 -1.61 16.06 5.12
N ASP A 96 -0.43 16.37 4.58
CA ASP A 96 -0.25 16.76 3.18
C ASP A 96 -0.71 15.64 2.23
N PHE A 97 -0.40 14.40 2.57
CA PHE A 97 -0.84 13.26 1.78
C PHE A 97 -2.37 13.06 1.86
N ILE A 98 -2.98 13.21 3.03
CA ILE A 98 -4.44 13.17 3.18
C ILE A 98 -5.09 14.26 2.34
N GLN A 99 -4.56 15.48 2.35
CA GLN A 99 -5.06 16.57 1.52
C GLN A 99 -4.95 16.21 0.03
N THR A 100 -3.82 15.67 -0.41
CA THR A 100 -3.63 15.20 -1.78
C THR A 100 -4.70 14.18 -2.19
N LEU A 101 -5.03 13.24 -1.29
CA LEU A 101 -6.08 12.26 -1.55
C LEU A 101 -7.48 12.92 -1.64
N GLU A 102 -7.78 13.89 -0.77
CA GLU A 102 -9.08 14.58 -0.71
C GLU A 102 -9.33 15.47 -1.93
N GLU A 103 -8.29 16.00 -2.54
CA GLU A 103 -8.37 16.82 -3.75
C GLU A 103 -8.62 16.00 -5.03
N ARG A 104 -8.50 14.67 -4.96
CA ARG A 104 -8.70 13.78 -6.11
C ARG A 104 -10.18 13.57 -6.43
N THR A 105 -10.54 13.77 -7.68
CA THR A 105 -11.92 13.55 -8.18
C THR A 105 -12.14 12.13 -8.72
N ASP A 106 -11.08 11.37 -8.90
CA ASP A 106 -11.09 9.99 -9.39
C ASP A 106 -10.99 8.96 -8.27
N LEU A 107 -11.03 9.43 -7.01
CA LEU A 107 -10.95 8.60 -5.80
C LEU A 107 -12.10 8.90 -4.85
N LEU A 108 -12.63 7.86 -4.22
CA LEU A 108 -13.55 7.97 -3.08
C LEU A 108 -12.82 7.52 -1.82
N LEU A 109 -12.85 8.36 -0.78
CA LEU A 109 -12.12 8.13 0.45
C LEU A 109 -13.07 7.84 1.61
N THR A 110 -12.69 6.88 2.45
CA THR A 110 -13.27 6.64 3.78
C THR A 110 -12.15 6.60 4.80
N LYS A 111 -12.16 7.56 5.73
CA LYS A 111 -11.19 7.63 6.83
C LYS A 111 -11.76 6.88 8.04
N LEU A 112 -11.00 5.93 8.56
CA LEU A 112 -11.37 5.10 9.71
C LEU A 112 -10.46 5.44 10.89
N ASN A 113 -11.07 5.97 11.95
CA ASN A 113 -10.38 6.21 13.22
C ASN A 113 -10.31 4.89 14.02
N TRP A 114 -9.51 3.96 13.53
CA TRP A 114 -9.32 2.63 14.10
C TRP A 114 -7.85 2.26 14.08
N SER A 115 -7.34 1.69 15.20
CA SER A 115 -5.92 1.36 15.36
C SER A 115 -5.01 2.57 15.11
N THR A 116 -4.02 2.42 14.24
CA THR A 116 -3.06 3.44 13.81
C THR A 116 -3.61 4.40 12.74
N GLY A 117 -4.89 4.26 12.40
CA GLY A 117 -5.59 5.04 11.38
C GLY A 117 -5.50 4.40 9.99
N ILE A 118 -6.67 4.18 9.40
CA ILE A 118 -6.78 3.57 8.07
C ILE A 118 -7.53 4.51 7.14
N ILE A 119 -7.02 4.66 5.91
CA ILE A 119 -7.79 5.25 4.83
C ILE A 119 -8.08 4.16 3.81
N LEU A 120 -9.37 3.95 3.56
CA LEU A 120 -9.85 3.13 2.47
C LEU A 120 -10.15 4.03 1.26
N VAL A 121 -9.50 3.75 0.16
CA VAL A 121 -9.68 4.46 -1.12
C VAL A 121 -10.29 3.51 -2.14
N SER A 122 -11.30 3.98 -2.87
CA SER A 122 -11.82 3.29 -4.06
C SER A 122 -11.57 4.14 -5.29
N LYS A 123 -11.02 3.54 -6.34
CA LYS A 123 -10.76 4.21 -7.63
C LYS A 123 -12.02 4.18 -8.50
N ILE A 124 -12.50 5.36 -8.93
CA ILE A 124 -13.68 5.51 -9.80
C ILE A 124 -13.32 5.50 -11.29
#